data_dd1f7a81695a9ed6123d4d83749315e9
#
_entry.id   dd1f7a81695a9ed6123d4d83749315e9
#
_cell.length_a   1.000
_cell.length_b   1.000
_cell.length_c   1.000
_cell.angle_alpha   90.00
_cell.angle_beta   90.00
_cell.angle_gamma   90.00
#
_symmetry.space_group_name_H-M   'P 1'
#
loop_
_entity.id
_entity.type
_entity.pdbx_description
1 polymer ?
#
loop_
_entity_poly.entity_id
_entity_poly.type
_entity_poly.pdbx_seq_one_letter_code
_entity_poly.pdbx_strand_id
1 'polypeptide(L)'
;MNPPTRSLCAVGNVTDVRCWSGIPFHFWEESRRTGFATEACEVDLRKAALPRWLWNAGRRLLGRETGGFQYSGWFLDRIESQIPEDRWTSEIITFHQHFPRTRTVRSHGGTLNHYLDAPFAALATGRGLDLKLPADVVKEALILERENYALSKRIIVMARWAATVMREECGVPDEKIQVILPGANLNLPDDWEFPVPAGRAGRERPFTLGFVGKDWRRKGLPLLIAVNGDLQRRGWRTRVLVIGDAPAELRSAPGIEFAGFIDKRTSNREFLERLSTCDVGCLFSEREALGISTLEFLRAGIPVAGFDHEGTADTIPPDAGFRLEPGQSAESIADRFDDYLRDESRQAAFRERARRWSGLVTWRRCLGEFEELWSTGRVARPLRPWTGSGPL
;
A
#
# COMPACT_ATOMS: atom_id res chain seq x y z
N MET A 1 21.54 29.96 -0.30
CA MET A 1 21.32 28.98 -1.39
C MET A 1 19.87 28.60 -1.36
N ASN A 2 19.17 28.69 -2.48
CA ASN A 2 17.82 28.14 -2.55
C ASN A 2 17.88 26.63 -2.25
N PRO A 3 16.87 26.06 -1.52
CA PRO A 3 16.84 24.63 -1.30
C PRO A 3 16.82 23.89 -2.65
N PRO A 4 17.48 22.73 -2.76
CA PRO A 4 17.50 22.00 -4.01
C PRO A 4 16.07 21.64 -4.42
N THR A 5 15.77 21.79 -5.71
CA THR A 5 14.49 21.39 -6.28
C THR A 5 14.31 19.89 -6.07
N ARG A 6 13.13 19.47 -5.58
CA ARG A 6 12.79 18.05 -5.41
C ARG A 6 11.79 17.62 -6.45
N SER A 7 12.09 16.50 -7.09
CA SER A 7 11.24 15.87 -8.11
C SER A 7 10.74 14.51 -7.65
N LEU A 8 9.48 14.20 -7.91
CA LEU A 8 8.92 12.88 -7.65
C LEU A 8 8.85 12.06 -8.94
N CYS A 9 9.30 10.81 -8.89
CA CYS A 9 9.29 9.90 -10.03
C CYS A 9 8.62 8.57 -9.67
N ALA A 10 7.87 8.01 -10.63
CA ALA A 10 7.32 6.65 -10.57
C ALA A 10 7.33 6.02 -11.96
N VAL A 11 7.23 4.71 -12.05
CA VAL A 11 6.88 4.04 -13.30
C VAL A 11 5.40 4.28 -13.57
N GLY A 12 5.13 5.31 -14.37
CA GLY A 12 3.81 5.89 -14.62
C GLY A 12 3.80 7.39 -14.34
N ASN A 13 2.63 7.95 -14.21
CA ASN A 13 2.47 9.37 -13.91
C ASN A 13 2.15 9.56 -12.42
N VAL A 14 3.00 10.30 -11.69
CA VAL A 14 2.84 10.60 -10.26
C VAL A 14 1.54 11.38 -10.00
N THR A 15 1.10 12.18 -10.99
CA THR A 15 -0.13 12.99 -10.89
C THR A 15 -1.40 12.19 -11.21
N ASP A 16 -1.28 10.91 -11.56
CA ASP A 16 -2.42 10.01 -11.77
C ASP A 16 -2.67 9.12 -10.54
N VAL A 17 -3.83 9.26 -9.93
CA VAL A 17 -4.23 8.47 -8.76
C VAL A 17 -4.27 6.96 -9.03
N ARG A 18 -4.30 6.52 -10.30
CA ARG A 18 -4.23 5.11 -10.68
C ARG A 18 -2.81 4.55 -10.61
N CYS A 19 -1.80 5.40 -10.54
CA CYS A 19 -0.40 5.01 -10.42
C CYS A 19 -0.16 4.39 -9.03
N TRP A 20 0.33 3.15 -8.98
CA TRP A 20 0.72 2.45 -7.76
C TRP A 20 -0.27 2.59 -6.60
N SER A 21 -1.54 2.24 -6.87
CA SER A 21 -2.64 2.31 -5.88
C SER A 21 -2.87 3.73 -5.32
N GLY A 22 -2.37 4.76 -5.99
CA GLY A 22 -2.52 6.16 -5.59
C GLY A 22 -1.48 6.69 -4.59
N ILE A 23 -0.53 5.87 -4.16
CA ILE A 23 0.51 6.29 -3.19
C ILE A 23 1.32 7.48 -3.72
N PRO A 24 1.92 7.44 -4.94
CA PRO A 24 2.65 8.59 -5.49
C PRO A 24 1.78 9.84 -5.63
N PHE A 25 0.53 9.67 -6.05
CA PHE A 25 -0.41 10.78 -6.22
C PHE A 25 -0.70 11.52 -4.90
N HIS A 26 -1.06 10.80 -3.85
CA HIS A 26 -1.36 11.42 -2.56
C HIS A 26 -0.11 12.04 -1.90
N PHE A 27 1.06 11.40 -2.07
CA PHE A 27 2.31 12.00 -1.63
C PHE A 27 2.61 13.30 -2.41
N TRP A 28 2.38 13.31 -3.74
CA TRP A 28 2.53 14.50 -4.58
C TRP A 28 1.61 15.64 -4.15
N GLU A 29 0.31 15.37 -3.99
CA GLU A 29 -0.66 16.41 -3.60
C GLU A 29 -0.27 17.07 -2.28
N GLU A 30 0.15 16.30 -1.27
CA GLU A 30 0.59 16.85 -0.01
C GLU A 30 1.94 17.58 -0.14
N SER A 31 2.89 17.01 -0.89
CA SER A 31 4.20 17.65 -1.13
C SER A 31 4.08 19.00 -1.82
N ARG A 32 3.20 19.10 -2.82
CA ARG A 32 2.92 20.36 -3.53
C ARG A 32 2.31 21.41 -2.60
N ARG A 33 1.43 20.98 -1.70
CA ARG A 33 0.79 21.87 -0.73
C ARG A 33 1.77 22.47 0.28
N THR A 34 2.79 21.73 0.68
CA THR A 34 3.82 22.19 1.64
C THR A 34 5.06 22.79 0.96
N GLY A 35 5.22 22.62 -0.34
CA GLY A 35 6.44 22.98 -1.06
C GLY A 35 7.60 22.01 -0.85
N PHE A 36 7.37 20.82 -0.29
CA PHE A 36 8.42 19.81 -0.08
C PHE A 36 9.00 19.29 -1.39
N ALA A 37 8.14 18.96 -2.36
CA ALA A 37 8.52 18.65 -3.73
C ALA A 37 7.67 19.49 -4.70
N THR A 38 8.32 20.09 -5.69
CA THR A 38 7.68 21.05 -6.60
C THR A 38 7.54 20.53 -8.00
N GLU A 39 8.16 19.38 -8.30
CA GLU A 39 8.23 18.81 -9.63
C GLU A 39 7.80 17.34 -9.64
N ALA A 40 7.09 16.94 -10.69
CA ALA A 40 6.67 15.58 -10.93
C ALA A 40 7.19 15.08 -12.27
N CYS A 41 7.75 13.88 -12.31
CA CYS A 41 8.12 13.21 -13.55
C CYS A 41 6.90 12.51 -14.14
N GLU A 42 6.59 12.83 -15.38
CA GLU A 42 5.49 12.18 -16.10
C GLU A 42 6.04 11.16 -17.09
N VAL A 43 5.70 9.89 -16.89
CA VAL A 43 6.12 8.78 -17.75
C VAL A 43 4.92 8.18 -18.44
N ASP A 44 4.87 8.32 -19.78
CA ASP A 44 3.84 7.69 -20.61
C ASP A 44 4.24 6.26 -20.99
N LEU A 45 3.66 5.29 -20.28
CA LEU A 45 3.92 3.86 -20.49
C LEU A 45 3.44 3.36 -21.85
N ARG A 46 2.54 4.06 -22.56
CA ARG A 46 2.09 3.69 -23.92
C ARG A 46 3.25 3.72 -24.90
N LYS A 47 4.21 4.63 -24.70
CA LYS A 47 5.43 4.73 -25.51
C LYS A 47 6.35 3.51 -25.40
N ALA A 48 6.13 2.64 -24.39
CA ALA A 48 6.85 1.40 -24.19
C ALA A 48 6.16 0.17 -24.82
N ALA A 49 4.98 0.34 -25.45
CA ALA A 49 4.19 -0.79 -25.98
C ALA A 49 4.89 -1.50 -27.15
N LEU A 50 5.40 -0.76 -28.16
CA LEU A 50 6.13 -1.33 -29.30
C LEU A 50 7.46 -1.96 -28.86
N PRO A 51 8.33 -1.29 -28.05
CA PRO A 51 9.51 -1.92 -27.47
C PRO A 51 9.21 -3.22 -26.73
N ARG A 52 8.13 -3.28 -25.95
CA ARG A 52 7.70 -4.50 -25.25
C ARG A 52 7.35 -5.63 -26.20
N TRP A 53 6.66 -5.33 -27.29
CA TRP A 53 6.33 -6.33 -28.29
C TRP A 53 7.59 -6.87 -28.96
N LEU A 54 8.50 -6.00 -29.42
CA LEU A 54 9.78 -6.36 -30.03
C LEU A 54 10.65 -7.21 -29.09
N TRP A 55 10.74 -6.82 -27.82
CA TRP A 55 11.51 -7.54 -26.81
C TRP A 55 10.96 -8.96 -26.60
N ASN A 56 9.62 -9.12 -26.46
CA ASN A 56 9.00 -10.43 -26.32
C ASN A 56 9.14 -11.29 -27.60
N ALA A 57 9.06 -10.69 -28.79
CA ALA A 57 9.29 -11.38 -30.06
C ALA A 57 10.73 -11.89 -30.14
N GLY A 58 11.72 -11.05 -29.81
CA GLY A 58 13.13 -11.44 -29.76
C GLY A 58 13.39 -12.58 -28.79
N ARG A 59 12.80 -12.54 -27.58
CA ARG A 59 12.93 -13.64 -26.61
C ARG A 59 12.38 -14.97 -27.15
N ARG A 60 11.19 -14.93 -27.81
CA ARG A 60 10.62 -16.14 -28.43
C ARG A 60 11.52 -16.71 -29.54
N LEU A 61 12.07 -15.85 -30.38
CA LEU A 61 13.02 -16.28 -31.45
C LEU A 61 14.27 -16.94 -30.88
N LEU A 62 14.70 -16.52 -29.70
CA LEU A 62 15.85 -17.09 -28.97
C LEU A 62 15.47 -18.29 -28.08
N GLY A 63 14.24 -18.79 -28.13
CA GLY A 63 13.76 -19.89 -27.28
C GLY A 63 13.71 -19.56 -25.79
N ARG A 64 13.64 -18.26 -25.42
CA ARG A 64 13.55 -17.80 -24.03
C ARG A 64 12.10 -17.56 -23.62
N GLU A 65 11.82 -17.72 -22.34
CA GLU A 65 10.51 -17.34 -21.76
C GLU A 65 10.24 -15.85 -21.95
N THR A 66 8.98 -15.49 -22.24
CA THR A 66 8.53 -14.10 -22.36
C THR A 66 8.08 -13.52 -21.01
N GLY A 67 7.99 -12.21 -20.91
CA GLY A 67 7.60 -11.50 -19.69
C GLY A 67 8.77 -10.75 -19.05
N GLY A 68 8.47 -9.87 -18.09
CA GLY A 68 9.46 -9.11 -17.34
C GLY A 68 10.09 -7.92 -18.09
N PHE A 69 9.54 -7.50 -19.20
CA PHE A 69 10.03 -6.34 -19.97
C PHE A 69 10.21 -5.09 -19.11
N GLN A 70 9.31 -4.85 -18.15
CA GLN A 70 9.36 -3.71 -17.22
C GLN A 70 10.59 -3.70 -16.29
N TYR A 71 11.36 -4.78 -16.26
CA TYR A 71 12.60 -4.89 -15.48
C TYR A 71 13.86 -4.90 -16.40
N SER A 72 13.67 -4.74 -17.70
CA SER A 72 14.78 -4.74 -18.68
C SER A 72 15.41 -3.37 -18.84
N GLY A 73 16.70 -3.33 -19.24
CA GLY A 73 17.38 -2.09 -19.60
C GLY A 73 16.65 -1.32 -20.71
N TRP A 74 16.08 -2.01 -21.72
CA TRP A 74 15.29 -1.38 -22.78
C TRP A 74 14.08 -0.58 -22.28
N PHE A 75 13.39 -1.13 -21.29
CA PHE A 75 12.29 -0.43 -20.68
C PHE A 75 12.77 0.80 -19.92
N LEU A 76 13.82 0.66 -19.12
CA LEU A 76 14.37 1.76 -18.36
C LEU A 76 14.90 2.88 -19.26
N ASP A 77 15.65 2.55 -20.31
CA ASP A 77 16.12 3.54 -21.31
C ASP A 77 14.92 4.30 -21.91
N ARG A 78 13.84 3.58 -22.23
CA ARG A 78 12.67 4.18 -22.86
C ARG A 78 11.89 5.10 -21.92
N ILE A 79 11.83 4.79 -20.64
CA ILE A 79 11.12 5.66 -19.69
C ILE A 79 12.01 6.79 -19.18
N GLU A 80 13.31 6.57 -19.01
CA GLU A 80 14.27 7.62 -18.64
C GLU A 80 14.38 8.69 -19.72
N SER A 81 14.34 8.32 -21.01
CA SER A 81 14.35 9.28 -22.13
C SER A 81 13.13 10.24 -22.17
N GLN A 82 12.14 10.02 -21.30
CA GLN A 82 10.98 10.91 -21.19
C GLN A 82 11.13 11.95 -20.06
N ILE A 83 12.15 11.81 -19.21
CA ILE A 83 12.42 12.76 -18.13
C ILE A 83 13.18 13.96 -18.70
N PRO A 84 12.70 15.19 -18.49
CA PRO A 84 13.41 16.40 -18.89
C PRO A 84 14.80 16.51 -18.25
N GLU A 85 15.80 17.06 -19.00
CA GLU A 85 17.19 17.12 -18.53
C GLU A 85 17.37 17.91 -17.23
N ASP A 86 16.59 18.96 -17.03
CA ASP A 86 16.63 19.79 -15.84
C ASP A 86 16.19 19.02 -14.57
N ARG A 87 15.44 17.93 -14.71
CA ARG A 87 15.04 17.09 -13.59
C ARG A 87 16.17 16.20 -13.07
N TRP A 88 17.12 15.86 -13.93
CA TRP A 88 18.22 14.99 -13.53
C TRP A 88 19.17 15.61 -12.51
N THR A 89 19.24 16.96 -12.44
CA THR A 89 20.07 17.69 -11.48
C THR A 89 19.42 17.86 -10.11
N SER A 90 18.14 17.48 -9.97
CA SER A 90 17.36 17.63 -8.75
C SER A 90 17.61 16.54 -7.69
N GLU A 91 17.06 16.72 -6.51
CA GLU A 91 16.92 15.66 -5.52
C GLU A 91 15.66 14.87 -5.85
N ILE A 92 15.81 13.66 -6.41
CA ILE A 92 14.71 12.81 -6.86
C ILE A 92 14.28 11.87 -5.74
N ILE A 93 12.96 11.75 -5.54
CA ILE A 93 12.34 10.71 -4.73
C ILE A 93 11.55 9.79 -5.66
N THR A 94 11.88 8.51 -5.68
CA THR A 94 11.22 7.52 -6.53
C THR A 94 10.41 6.51 -5.72
N PHE A 95 9.30 6.06 -6.33
CA PHE A 95 8.45 4.99 -5.81
C PHE A 95 8.72 3.65 -6.48
N HIS A 96 9.89 3.50 -7.13
CA HIS A 96 10.22 2.28 -7.87
C HIS A 96 11.65 1.82 -7.59
N GLN A 97 11.88 0.49 -7.56
CA GLN A 97 13.16 -0.12 -7.21
C GLN A 97 14.27 0.15 -8.26
N HIS A 98 13.90 0.20 -9.55
CA HIS A 98 14.82 0.27 -10.67
C HIS A 98 14.80 1.60 -11.41
N PHE A 99 13.83 2.47 -11.18
CA PHE A 99 13.61 3.68 -11.96
C PHE A 99 13.46 4.93 -11.06
N PRO A 100 14.12 6.03 -11.41
CA PRO A 100 15.20 6.07 -12.40
C PRO A 100 16.45 5.34 -11.89
N ARG A 101 17.38 5.00 -12.81
CA ARG A 101 18.67 4.40 -12.42
C ARG A 101 19.50 5.43 -11.67
N THR A 102 19.99 5.05 -10.50
CA THR A 102 20.79 5.96 -9.65
C THR A 102 22.06 6.44 -10.37
N ARG A 103 22.66 5.57 -11.20
CA ARG A 103 23.82 5.94 -12.02
C ARG A 103 23.49 7.10 -12.96
N THR A 104 22.34 7.07 -13.65
CA THR A 104 21.90 8.15 -14.55
C THR A 104 21.69 9.44 -13.78
N VAL A 105 21.00 9.41 -12.63
CA VAL A 105 20.79 10.61 -11.80
C VAL A 105 22.11 11.22 -11.36
N ARG A 106 23.04 10.40 -10.87
CA ARG A 106 24.36 10.87 -10.38
C ARG A 106 25.25 11.43 -11.49
N SER A 107 25.21 10.87 -12.71
CA SER A 107 25.99 11.38 -13.84
C SER A 107 25.59 12.80 -14.26
N HIS A 108 24.36 13.22 -13.91
CA HIS A 108 23.86 14.58 -14.12
C HIS A 108 23.99 15.48 -12.87
N GLY A 109 24.62 14.98 -11.79
CA GLY A 109 24.83 15.75 -10.55
C GLY A 109 23.67 15.72 -9.55
N GLY A 110 22.60 14.97 -9.84
CA GLY A 110 21.47 14.82 -8.93
C GLY A 110 21.66 13.75 -7.86
N THR A 111 20.67 13.59 -7.01
CA THR A 111 20.63 12.55 -5.97
C THR A 111 19.33 11.78 -6.01
N LEU A 112 19.38 10.46 -5.75
CA LEU A 112 18.20 9.60 -5.71
C LEU A 112 17.92 9.14 -4.28
N ASN A 113 16.64 9.18 -3.92
CA ASN A 113 16.08 8.61 -2.70
C ASN A 113 14.92 7.70 -3.08
N HIS A 114 14.79 6.56 -2.42
CA HIS A 114 13.68 5.62 -2.66
C HIS A 114 12.62 5.75 -1.56
N TYR A 115 11.35 5.62 -1.94
CA TYR A 115 10.23 5.41 -1.02
C TYR A 115 9.39 4.22 -1.51
N LEU A 116 9.57 3.05 -0.88
CA LEU A 116 9.15 1.76 -1.41
C LEU A 116 8.26 0.99 -0.42
N ASP A 117 7.26 0.30 -0.95
CA ASP A 117 6.47 -0.68 -0.20
C ASP A 117 7.20 -2.03 -0.05
N ALA A 118 7.96 -2.44 -1.07
CA ALA A 118 8.76 -3.65 -1.06
C ALA A 118 9.98 -3.56 -1.97
N PRO A 119 11.11 -4.19 -1.63
CA PRO A 119 12.22 -4.42 -2.57
C PRO A 119 11.86 -5.48 -3.61
N PHE A 120 12.45 -5.39 -4.80
CA PHE A 120 12.25 -6.39 -5.85
C PHE A 120 12.72 -7.78 -5.41
N ALA A 121 13.78 -7.87 -4.62
CA ALA A 121 14.27 -9.13 -4.05
C ALA A 121 13.17 -9.91 -3.30
N ALA A 122 12.33 -9.22 -2.53
CA ALA A 122 11.18 -9.84 -1.87
C ALA A 122 10.11 -10.26 -2.88
N LEU A 123 9.76 -9.38 -3.82
CA LEU A 123 8.73 -9.65 -4.82
C LEU A 123 9.11 -10.84 -5.73
N ALA A 124 10.39 -10.96 -6.09
CA ALA A 124 10.91 -12.06 -6.90
C ALA A 124 10.86 -13.42 -6.20
N THR A 125 10.82 -13.44 -4.86
CA THR A 125 10.65 -14.67 -4.03
C THR A 125 9.21 -14.87 -3.56
N GLY A 126 8.27 -14.07 -4.09
CA GLY A 126 6.83 -14.20 -3.81
C GLY A 126 6.39 -13.63 -2.47
N ARG A 127 7.17 -12.74 -1.85
CA ARG A 127 6.77 -11.98 -0.66
C ARG A 127 6.20 -10.62 -1.06
N GLY A 128 5.17 -10.17 -0.37
CA GLY A 128 4.46 -8.93 -0.71
C GLY A 128 3.57 -9.06 -1.96
N LEU A 129 4.08 -9.61 -3.04
CA LEU A 129 3.38 -9.88 -4.29
C LEU A 129 4.07 -11.02 -5.05
N ASP A 130 3.33 -11.96 -5.62
CA ASP A 130 3.90 -13.06 -6.41
C ASP A 130 4.17 -12.62 -7.86
N LEU A 131 5.43 -12.34 -8.17
CA LEU A 131 5.88 -12.03 -9.53
C LEU A 131 6.40 -13.30 -10.23
N LYS A 132 5.65 -13.76 -11.23
CA LYS A 132 6.13 -14.86 -12.11
C LYS A 132 6.96 -14.27 -13.24
N LEU A 133 8.28 -14.36 -13.11
CA LEU A 133 9.25 -13.79 -14.05
C LEU A 133 10.27 -14.83 -14.50
N PRO A 134 10.80 -14.73 -15.76
CA PRO A 134 11.90 -15.56 -16.21
C PRO A 134 13.15 -15.39 -15.35
N ALA A 135 13.86 -16.47 -15.06
CA ALA A 135 15.00 -16.48 -14.14
C ALA A 135 16.14 -15.53 -14.55
N ASP A 136 16.40 -15.41 -15.85
CA ASP A 136 17.40 -14.48 -16.40
C ASP A 136 17.01 -13.03 -16.13
N VAL A 137 15.73 -12.68 -16.28
CA VAL A 137 15.20 -11.33 -15.95
C VAL A 137 15.31 -11.04 -14.47
N VAL A 138 14.95 -12.01 -13.62
CA VAL A 138 15.10 -11.88 -12.16
C VAL A 138 16.55 -11.59 -11.79
N LYS A 139 17.49 -12.36 -12.35
CA LYS A 139 18.94 -12.17 -12.09
C LYS A 139 19.41 -10.77 -12.46
N GLU A 140 19.07 -10.28 -13.65
CA GLU A 140 19.44 -8.93 -14.10
C GLU A 140 18.81 -7.84 -13.23
N ALA A 141 17.53 -7.97 -12.90
CA ALA A 141 16.81 -7.02 -12.06
C ALA A 141 17.38 -6.94 -10.64
N LEU A 142 17.78 -8.06 -10.03
CA LEU A 142 18.43 -8.10 -8.71
C LEU A 142 19.81 -7.40 -8.71
N ILE A 143 20.58 -7.53 -9.78
CA ILE A 143 21.87 -6.83 -9.92
C ILE A 143 21.63 -5.33 -9.97
N LEU A 144 20.70 -4.89 -10.82
CA LEU A 144 20.34 -3.47 -10.97
C LEU A 144 19.77 -2.86 -9.69
N GLU A 145 18.92 -3.60 -8.99
CA GLU A 145 18.36 -3.17 -7.70
C GLU A 145 19.46 -2.88 -6.68
N ARG A 146 20.40 -3.83 -6.52
CA ARG A 146 21.54 -3.67 -5.59
C ARG A 146 22.40 -2.47 -5.96
N GLU A 147 22.70 -2.28 -7.24
CA GLU A 147 23.44 -1.11 -7.72
C GLU A 147 22.70 0.19 -7.39
N ASN A 148 21.40 0.25 -7.66
CA ASN A 148 20.59 1.42 -7.35
C ASN A 148 20.65 1.77 -5.86
N TYR A 149 20.44 0.79 -4.99
CA TYR A 149 20.45 1.03 -3.54
C TYR A 149 21.84 1.41 -3.01
N ALA A 150 22.90 0.77 -3.52
CA ALA A 150 24.26 1.11 -3.12
C ALA A 150 24.61 2.57 -3.43
N LEU A 151 24.16 3.10 -4.57
CA LEU A 151 24.42 4.44 -5.03
C LEU A 151 23.44 5.52 -4.51
N SER A 152 22.27 5.11 -4.03
CA SER A 152 21.22 6.02 -3.53
C SER A 152 21.64 6.69 -2.21
N LYS A 153 21.08 7.88 -1.99
CA LYS A 153 21.36 8.69 -0.77
C LYS A 153 20.59 8.14 0.43
N ARG A 154 19.30 7.86 0.26
CA ARG A 154 18.41 7.29 1.29
C ARG A 154 17.49 6.23 0.70
N ILE A 155 17.12 5.28 1.52
CA ILE A 155 16.10 4.28 1.21
C ILE A 155 15.06 4.32 2.31
N ILE A 156 13.90 4.84 1.97
CA ILE A 156 12.76 4.92 2.86
C ILE A 156 11.80 3.79 2.47
N VAL A 157 11.39 2.99 3.43
CA VAL A 157 10.43 1.91 3.22
C VAL A 157 9.16 2.14 4.03
N MET A 158 8.05 1.64 3.50
CA MET A 158 6.72 1.89 4.05
C MET A 158 6.39 0.95 5.22
N ALA A 159 7.16 -0.13 5.43
CA ALA A 159 6.93 -1.14 6.44
C ALA A 159 8.25 -1.75 6.95
N ARG A 160 8.25 -2.27 8.20
CA ARG A 160 9.45 -2.87 8.85
C ARG A 160 9.97 -4.11 8.12
N TRP A 161 9.05 -4.96 7.65
CA TRP A 161 9.45 -6.17 6.94
C TRP A 161 10.30 -5.85 5.69
N ALA A 162 9.95 -4.77 4.97
CA ALA A 162 10.73 -4.32 3.84
C ALA A 162 12.11 -3.81 4.26
N ALA A 163 12.24 -3.13 5.43
CA ALA A 163 13.53 -2.73 5.99
C ALA A 163 14.41 -3.94 6.31
N THR A 164 13.82 -5.01 6.84
CA THR A 164 14.54 -6.27 7.11
C THR A 164 15.09 -6.87 5.82
N VAL A 165 14.27 -6.97 4.77
CA VAL A 165 14.73 -7.47 3.46
C VAL A 165 15.82 -6.56 2.84
N MET A 166 15.67 -5.23 2.95
CA MET A 166 16.69 -4.29 2.47
C MET A 166 18.06 -4.55 3.11
N ARG A 167 18.06 -4.79 4.42
CA ARG A 167 19.29 -5.09 5.18
C ARG A 167 19.88 -6.45 4.85
N GLU A 168 19.07 -7.49 4.96
CA GLU A 168 19.52 -8.87 4.96
C GLU A 168 19.78 -9.42 3.55
N GLU A 169 18.99 -9.00 2.57
CA GLU A 169 19.03 -9.57 1.22
C GLU A 169 19.57 -8.61 0.17
N CYS A 170 19.32 -7.29 0.33
CA CYS A 170 19.84 -6.29 -0.58
C CYS A 170 21.18 -5.71 -0.14
N GLY A 171 21.63 -5.97 1.10
CA GLY A 171 22.90 -5.48 1.63
C GLY A 171 22.94 -3.98 1.86
N VAL A 172 21.77 -3.36 2.11
CA VAL A 172 21.68 -1.91 2.37
C VAL A 172 22.10 -1.62 3.81
N PRO A 173 23.05 -0.70 4.05
CA PRO A 173 23.45 -0.31 5.40
C PRO A 173 22.30 0.33 6.19
N ASP A 174 22.23 0.04 7.49
CA ASP A 174 21.15 0.51 8.38
C ASP A 174 21.00 2.05 8.39
N GLU A 175 22.12 2.77 8.33
CA GLU A 175 22.11 4.22 8.31
C GLU A 175 21.43 4.85 7.09
N LYS A 176 21.28 4.09 6.00
CA LYS A 176 20.54 4.50 4.81
C LYS A 176 19.04 4.19 4.88
N ILE A 177 18.63 3.27 5.78
CA ILE A 177 17.26 2.77 5.84
C ILE A 177 16.45 3.60 6.84
N GLN A 178 15.27 4.06 6.40
CA GLN A 178 14.27 4.67 7.27
C GLN A 178 12.92 3.99 7.04
N VAL A 179 12.13 3.85 8.10
CA VAL A 179 10.75 3.34 7.99
C VAL A 179 9.81 4.50 8.22
N ILE A 180 9.05 4.87 7.19
CA ILE A 180 8.01 5.90 7.26
C ILE A 180 6.73 5.33 6.67
N LEU A 181 5.76 5.06 7.54
CA LEU A 181 4.44 4.56 7.11
C LEU A 181 3.73 5.61 6.27
N PRO A 182 3.13 5.27 5.11
CA PRO A 182 2.36 6.23 4.32
C PRO A 182 1.07 6.69 5.01
N GLY A 183 0.45 7.70 4.44
CA GLY A 183 -0.92 8.06 4.76
C GLY A 183 -1.93 7.13 4.08
N ALA A 184 -3.15 7.12 4.57
CA ALA A 184 -4.28 6.51 3.87
C ALA A 184 -4.62 7.28 2.59
N ASN A 185 -4.95 6.56 1.51
CA ASN A 185 -5.39 7.18 0.26
C ASN A 185 -6.87 7.62 0.33
N LEU A 186 -7.18 8.35 1.37
CA LEU A 186 -8.53 8.77 1.72
C LEU A 186 -8.52 10.13 2.42
N ASN A 187 -9.19 11.10 1.84
CA ASN A 187 -9.38 12.41 2.43
C ASN A 187 -10.72 12.47 3.14
N LEU A 188 -10.72 12.88 4.42
CA LEU A 188 -11.96 13.22 5.11
C LEU A 188 -12.38 14.64 4.71
N PRO A 189 -13.67 14.87 4.35
CA PRO A 189 -14.21 16.22 4.24
C PRO A 189 -14.11 16.98 5.57
N ASP A 190 -14.05 18.31 5.54
CA ASP A 190 -13.95 19.14 6.74
C ASP A 190 -15.17 18.98 7.65
N ASP A 191 -16.35 18.70 7.07
CA ASP A 191 -17.62 18.44 7.75
C ASP A 191 -17.84 16.97 8.12
N TRP A 192 -16.78 16.10 8.05
CA TRP A 192 -16.95 14.70 8.30
C TRP A 192 -17.09 14.38 9.79
N GLU A 193 -18.24 13.84 10.14
CA GLU A 193 -18.47 13.25 11.45
C GLU A 193 -18.41 11.72 11.37
N PHE A 194 -17.69 11.12 12.32
CA PHE A 194 -17.62 9.66 12.40
C PHE A 194 -18.99 9.10 12.81
N PRO A 195 -19.66 8.33 11.95
CA PRO A 195 -20.99 7.82 12.29
C PRO A 195 -20.93 6.88 13.49
N VAL A 196 -21.88 7.03 14.40
CA VAL A 196 -22.12 6.12 15.50
C VAL A 196 -23.23 5.16 15.08
N PRO A 197 -22.94 3.89 14.78
CA PRO A 197 -23.99 2.96 14.37
C PRO A 197 -25.01 2.75 15.50
N ALA A 198 -26.29 2.92 15.18
CA ALA A 198 -27.37 2.63 16.11
C ALA A 198 -27.59 1.13 16.24
N GLY A 199 -27.85 0.64 17.45
CA GLY A 199 -28.16 -0.74 17.76
C GLY A 199 -26.96 -1.69 17.82
N ARG A 200 -27.18 -2.85 18.43
CA ARG A 200 -26.16 -3.88 18.63
C ARG A 200 -25.83 -4.60 17.34
N ALA A 201 -24.55 -4.55 16.95
CA ALA A 201 -24.05 -5.27 15.79
C ALA A 201 -24.25 -6.79 15.93
N GLY A 202 -24.68 -7.43 14.85
CA GLY A 202 -24.95 -8.87 14.84
C GLY A 202 -26.27 -9.28 15.48
N ARG A 203 -26.99 -8.38 16.14
CA ARG A 203 -28.31 -8.62 16.79
C ARG A 203 -29.39 -7.70 16.22
N GLU A 204 -29.34 -6.43 16.55
CA GLU A 204 -30.36 -5.44 16.13
C GLU A 204 -30.12 -4.96 14.69
N ARG A 205 -28.86 -4.90 14.29
CA ARG A 205 -28.44 -4.65 12.91
C ARG A 205 -27.41 -5.67 12.44
N PRO A 206 -27.22 -5.86 11.11
CA PRO A 206 -26.13 -6.70 10.63
C PRO A 206 -24.76 -6.20 11.11
N PHE A 207 -23.88 -7.13 11.53
CA PHE A 207 -22.46 -6.85 11.69
C PHE A 207 -21.80 -6.87 10.31
N THR A 208 -21.20 -5.77 9.90
CA THR A 208 -20.70 -5.58 8.53
C THR A 208 -19.19 -5.73 8.48
N LEU A 209 -18.71 -6.75 7.79
CA LEU A 209 -17.30 -6.98 7.46
C LEU A 209 -16.98 -6.27 6.15
N GLY A 210 -16.06 -5.32 6.15
CA GLY A 210 -15.70 -4.54 4.97
C GLY A 210 -14.53 -5.16 4.21
N PHE A 211 -14.62 -5.20 2.88
CA PHE A 211 -13.55 -5.58 1.97
C PHE A 211 -13.33 -4.47 0.94
N VAL A 212 -12.05 -4.05 0.76
CA VAL A 212 -11.65 -3.08 -0.27
C VAL A 212 -10.50 -3.63 -1.10
N GLY A 213 -10.74 -3.84 -2.40
CA GLY A 213 -9.69 -4.29 -3.30
C GLY A 213 -10.14 -4.73 -4.68
N LYS A 214 -9.21 -4.67 -5.65
CA LYS A 214 -9.41 -5.20 -7.01
C LYS A 214 -8.97 -6.66 -7.14
N ASP A 215 -7.88 -7.02 -6.48
CA ASP A 215 -7.35 -8.38 -6.47
C ASP A 215 -8.00 -9.18 -5.34
N TRP A 216 -9.27 -9.53 -5.54
CA TRP A 216 -10.12 -10.17 -4.56
C TRP A 216 -9.57 -11.51 -4.05
N ARG A 217 -8.89 -12.28 -4.94
CA ARG A 217 -8.35 -13.61 -4.60
C ARG A 217 -7.17 -13.46 -3.64
N ARG A 218 -6.13 -12.72 -4.03
CA ARG A 218 -4.95 -12.49 -3.20
C ARG A 218 -5.28 -11.80 -1.88
N LYS A 219 -6.27 -10.89 -1.91
CA LYS A 219 -6.72 -10.13 -0.72
C LYS A 219 -7.67 -10.92 0.20
N GLY A 220 -7.94 -12.19 -0.11
CA GLY A 220 -8.63 -13.12 0.77
C GLY A 220 -10.14 -12.94 0.87
N LEU A 221 -10.81 -12.38 -0.17
CA LEU A 221 -12.27 -12.29 -0.18
C LEU A 221 -12.96 -13.65 -0.01
N PRO A 222 -12.51 -14.76 -0.63
CA PRO A 222 -13.13 -16.08 -0.40
C PRO A 222 -13.08 -16.52 1.06
N LEU A 223 -11.97 -16.28 1.75
CA LEU A 223 -11.85 -16.60 3.17
C LEU A 223 -12.78 -15.71 4.02
N LEU A 224 -12.90 -14.43 3.70
CA LEU A 224 -13.81 -13.52 4.39
C LEU A 224 -15.28 -13.95 4.23
N ILE A 225 -15.67 -14.43 3.04
CA ILE A 225 -17.02 -14.97 2.79
C ILE A 225 -17.24 -16.23 3.63
N ALA A 226 -16.25 -17.12 3.72
CA ALA A 226 -16.34 -18.32 4.55
C ALA A 226 -16.51 -17.96 6.04
N VAL A 227 -15.74 -17.01 6.56
CA VAL A 227 -15.87 -16.47 7.93
C VAL A 227 -17.29 -15.93 8.17
N ASN A 228 -17.81 -15.13 7.22
CA ASN A 228 -19.18 -14.61 7.31
C ASN A 228 -20.22 -15.75 7.38
N GLY A 229 -20.07 -16.78 6.56
CA GLY A 229 -20.95 -17.97 6.59
C GLY A 229 -20.89 -18.71 7.93
N ASP A 230 -19.71 -18.83 8.54
CA ASP A 230 -19.54 -19.44 9.86
C ASP A 230 -20.26 -18.63 10.95
N LEU A 231 -20.11 -17.32 10.94
CA LEU A 231 -20.80 -16.43 11.88
C LEU A 231 -22.33 -16.53 11.72
N GLN A 232 -22.84 -16.62 10.49
CA GLN A 232 -24.27 -16.81 10.23
C GLN A 232 -24.78 -18.14 10.76
N ARG A 233 -24.02 -19.24 10.59
CA ARG A 233 -24.36 -20.56 11.17
C ARG A 233 -24.43 -20.55 12.70
N ARG A 234 -23.65 -19.67 13.33
CA ARG A 234 -23.71 -19.44 14.81
C ARG A 234 -24.86 -18.53 15.24
N GLY A 235 -25.71 -18.10 14.31
CA GLY A 235 -26.90 -17.28 14.58
C GLY A 235 -26.63 -15.77 14.60
N TRP A 236 -25.46 -15.29 14.17
CA TRP A 236 -25.20 -13.87 14.04
C TRP A 236 -25.77 -13.30 12.75
N ARG A 237 -26.33 -12.10 12.83
CA ARG A 237 -26.74 -11.34 11.64
C ARG A 237 -25.50 -10.63 11.08
N THR A 238 -24.86 -11.19 10.06
CA THR A 238 -23.63 -10.65 9.47
C THR A 238 -23.77 -10.48 7.95
N ARG A 239 -22.96 -9.57 7.41
CA ARG A 239 -22.81 -9.38 5.95
C ARG A 239 -21.37 -8.94 5.62
N VAL A 240 -20.97 -9.14 4.36
CA VAL A 240 -19.73 -8.61 3.80
C VAL A 240 -20.07 -7.50 2.82
N LEU A 241 -19.54 -6.29 3.05
CA LEU A 241 -19.54 -5.22 2.06
C LEU A 241 -18.27 -5.31 1.21
N VAL A 242 -18.43 -5.46 -0.11
CA VAL A 242 -17.34 -5.55 -1.07
C VAL A 242 -17.26 -4.28 -1.92
N ILE A 243 -16.16 -3.51 -1.77
CA ILE A 243 -15.85 -2.36 -2.62
C ILE A 243 -14.63 -2.71 -3.48
N GLY A 244 -14.83 -2.78 -4.79
CA GLY A 244 -13.78 -3.14 -5.73
C GLY A 244 -14.24 -4.12 -6.78
N ASP A 245 -13.49 -5.20 -7.00
CA ASP A 245 -13.83 -6.22 -7.98
C ASP A 245 -14.04 -7.61 -7.33
N ALA A 246 -14.91 -8.40 -7.94
CA ALA A 246 -15.18 -9.77 -7.58
C ALA A 246 -15.84 -10.49 -8.78
N PRO A 247 -15.68 -11.82 -8.95
CA PRO A 247 -16.38 -12.57 -9.98
C PRO A 247 -17.88 -12.68 -9.66
N ALA A 248 -18.68 -12.94 -10.66
CA ALA A 248 -20.16 -12.95 -10.57
C ALA A 248 -20.65 -13.90 -9.46
N GLU A 249 -20.02 -15.06 -9.31
CA GLU A 249 -20.38 -16.08 -8.32
C GLU A 249 -20.23 -15.58 -6.89
N LEU A 250 -19.21 -14.75 -6.61
CA LEU A 250 -19.02 -14.16 -5.29
C LEU A 250 -19.93 -12.96 -5.04
N ARG A 251 -20.27 -12.20 -6.10
CA ARG A 251 -21.18 -11.03 -5.98
C ARG A 251 -22.59 -11.43 -5.55
N SER A 252 -23.04 -12.63 -5.96
CA SER A 252 -24.37 -13.16 -5.66
C SER A 252 -24.42 -14.11 -4.45
N ALA A 253 -23.31 -14.30 -3.75
CA ALA A 253 -23.27 -15.16 -2.58
C ALA A 253 -24.15 -14.61 -1.44
N PRO A 254 -24.80 -15.46 -0.65
CA PRO A 254 -25.63 -15.02 0.47
C PRO A 254 -24.83 -14.16 1.47
N GLY A 255 -25.44 -13.07 1.91
CA GLY A 255 -24.81 -12.16 2.87
C GLY A 255 -23.72 -11.24 2.28
N ILE A 256 -23.64 -11.16 0.94
CA ILE A 256 -22.72 -10.22 0.25
C ILE A 256 -23.49 -9.00 -0.22
N GLU A 257 -22.96 -7.82 0.11
CA GLU A 257 -23.36 -6.53 -0.47
C GLU A 257 -22.23 -6.08 -1.39
N PHE A 258 -22.46 -6.10 -2.71
CA PHE A 258 -21.47 -5.69 -3.70
C PHE A 258 -21.70 -4.26 -4.14
N ALA A 259 -20.81 -3.34 -3.75
CA ALA A 259 -20.87 -1.93 -4.13
C ALA A 259 -20.14 -1.62 -5.44
N GLY A 260 -19.35 -2.59 -5.97
CA GLY A 260 -18.55 -2.35 -7.16
C GLY A 260 -17.34 -1.43 -6.91
N PHE A 261 -16.73 -0.99 -8.01
CA PHE A 261 -15.59 -0.06 -7.94
C PHE A 261 -16.10 1.37 -7.74
N ILE A 262 -15.65 2.04 -6.70
CA ILE A 262 -15.94 3.45 -6.42
C ILE A 262 -14.66 4.26 -6.70
N ASP A 263 -14.72 5.21 -7.64
CA ASP A 263 -13.61 6.11 -7.94
C ASP A 263 -13.53 7.22 -6.89
N LYS A 264 -12.56 7.13 -6.00
CA LYS A 264 -12.35 8.08 -4.91
C LYS A 264 -12.07 9.53 -5.36
N ARG A 265 -11.71 9.76 -6.64
CA ARG A 265 -11.50 11.12 -7.18
C ARG A 265 -12.82 11.86 -7.36
N THR A 266 -13.84 11.15 -7.81
CA THR A 266 -15.16 11.71 -8.13
C THR A 266 -16.22 11.42 -7.08
N SER A 267 -16.02 10.35 -6.30
CA SER A 267 -17.01 9.80 -5.37
C SER A 267 -16.40 9.49 -3.99
N ASN A 268 -15.48 10.37 -3.52
CA ASN A 268 -14.82 10.19 -2.22
C ASN A 268 -15.81 10.13 -1.05
N ARG A 269 -16.85 10.97 -1.06
CA ARG A 269 -17.88 10.97 0.00
C ARG A 269 -18.67 9.65 -0.01
N GLU A 270 -19.09 9.17 -1.18
CA GLU A 270 -19.75 7.85 -1.30
C GLU A 270 -18.87 6.72 -0.78
N PHE A 271 -17.58 6.74 -1.13
CA PHE A 271 -16.64 5.74 -0.63
C PHE A 271 -16.55 5.75 0.90
N LEU A 272 -16.46 6.95 1.52
CA LEU A 272 -16.46 7.12 2.97
C LEU A 272 -17.75 6.64 3.61
N GLU A 273 -18.90 7.02 3.05
CA GLU A 273 -20.23 6.61 3.53
C GLU A 273 -20.37 5.08 3.49
N ARG A 274 -19.90 4.43 2.42
CA ARG A 274 -19.87 2.97 2.35
C ARG A 274 -18.94 2.36 3.41
N LEU A 275 -17.71 2.87 3.55
CA LEU A 275 -16.80 2.38 4.59
C LEU A 275 -17.41 2.52 5.98
N SER A 276 -18.09 3.63 6.26
CA SER A 276 -18.65 3.92 7.58
C SER A 276 -19.79 2.98 7.98
N THR A 277 -20.35 2.22 7.04
CA THR A 277 -21.31 1.15 7.35
C THR A 277 -20.64 -0.11 7.87
N CYS A 278 -19.32 -0.22 7.77
CA CYS A 278 -18.56 -1.37 8.25
C CYS A 278 -18.32 -1.29 9.75
N ASP A 279 -18.33 -2.45 10.39
CA ASP A 279 -17.91 -2.60 11.79
C ASP A 279 -16.43 -2.94 11.92
N VAL A 280 -15.90 -3.70 10.96
CA VAL A 280 -14.48 -4.05 10.87
C VAL A 280 -14.08 -4.11 9.40
N GLY A 281 -12.98 -3.47 9.03
CA GLY A 281 -12.35 -3.61 7.72
C GLY A 281 -11.43 -4.84 7.70
N CYS A 282 -11.58 -5.72 6.71
CA CYS A 282 -10.88 -7.00 6.65
C CYS A 282 -9.93 -7.07 5.47
N LEU A 283 -8.69 -7.55 5.73
CA LEU A 283 -7.68 -7.81 4.72
C LEU A 283 -6.97 -9.14 5.05
N PHE A 284 -7.45 -10.24 4.47
CA PHE A 284 -6.90 -11.59 4.69
C PHE A 284 -5.98 -12.00 3.56
N SER A 285 -5.08 -11.09 3.18
CA SER A 285 -4.12 -11.31 2.10
C SER A 285 -3.12 -12.40 2.47
N GLU A 286 -2.88 -13.33 1.55
CA GLU A 286 -1.79 -14.30 1.69
C GLU A 286 -0.42 -13.63 1.55
N ARG A 287 -0.34 -12.52 0.81
CA ARG A 287 0.86 -11.72 0.54
C ARG A 287 0.47 -10.27 0.38
N GLU A 288 1.12 -9.39 1.12
CA GLU A 288 0.75 -7.97 1.10
C GLU A 288 1.95 -7.07 1.40
N ALA A 289 2.39 -6.31 0.42
CA ALA A 289 3.52 -5.40 0.59
C ALA A 289 3.27 -4.34 1.66
N LEU A 290 2.05 -3.80 1.73
CA LEU A 290 1.70 -2.75 2.68
C LEU A 290 0.32 -2.94 3.32
N GLY A 291 -0.73 -3.18 2.52
CA GLY A 291 -2.11 -3.21 3.02
C GLY A 291 -2.75 -1.83 3.12
N ILE A 292 -2.66 -1.01 2.08
CA ILE A 292 -3.20 0.37 2.09
C ILE A 292 -4.69 0.43 2.47
N SER A 293 -5.50 -0.59 2.18
CA SER A 293 -6.92 -0.61 2.55
C SER A 293 -7.15 -0.65 4.06
N THR A 294 -6.23 -1.21 4.85
CA THR A 294 -6.34 -1.17 6.32
C THR A 294 -6.16 0.25 6.85
N LEU A 295 -5.23 1.02 6.25
CA LEU A 295 -5.07 2.44 6.58
C LEU A 295 -6.30 3.26 6.18
N GLU A 296 -6.96 2.92 5.06
CA GLU A 296 -8.20 3.58 4.62
C GLU A 296 -9.36 3.32 5.61
N PHE A 297 -9.51 2.10 6.10
CA PHE A 297 -10.48 1.80 7.16
C PHE A 297 -10.17 2.56 8.46
N LEU A 298 -8.91 2.54 8.92
CA LEU A 298 -8.49 3.31 10.09
C LEU A 298 -8.74 4.81 9.91
N ARG A 299 -8.48 5.36 8.71
CA ARG A 299 -8.77 6.76 8.39
C ARG A 299 -10.25 7.08 8.49
N ALA A 300 -11.12 6.13 8.14
CA ALA A 300 -12.57 6.23 8.31
C ALA A 300 -13.03 5.92 9.77
N GLY A 301 -12.12 5.70 10.72
CA GLY A 301 -12.43 5.40 12.10
C GLY A 301 -12.96 3.97 12.33
N ILE A 302 -12.65 3.04 11.42
CA ILE A 302 -13.11 1.66 11.44
C ILE A 302 -11.97 0.74 11.92
N PRO A 303 -12.21 -0.11 12.94
CA PRO A 303 -11.25 -1.15 13.33
C PRO A 303 -10.91 -2.09 12.17
N VAL A 304 -9.73 -2.72 12.22
CA VAL A 304 -9.24 -3.56 11.12
C VAL A 304 -8.93 -4.98 11.56
N ALA A 305 -9.00 -5.93 10.63
CA ALA A 305 -8.61 -7.32 10.84
C ALA A 305 -7.78 -7.81 9.65
N GLY A 306 -6.70 -8.53 9.92
CA GLY A 306 -5.85 -9.11 8.90
C GLY A 306 -4.75 -9.97 9.47
N PHE A 307 -4.00 -10.63 8.59
CA PHE A 307 -2.90 -11.50 9.01
C PHE A 307 -1.69 -10.70 9.48
N ASP A 308 -1.06 -11.16 10.57
CA ASP A 308 0.14 -10.54 11.17
C ASP A 308 1.41 -10.97 10.43
N HIS A 309 1.53 -10.55 9.18
CA HIS A 309 2.72 -10.80 8.37
C HIS A 309 2.96 -9.66 7.37
N GLU A 310 4.18 -9.56 6.87
CA GLU A 310 4.59 -8.57 5.88
C GLU A 310 4.05 -7.16 6.20
N GLY A 311 3.51 -6.44 5.22
CA GLY A 311 3.01 -5.07 5.40
C GLY A 311 1.77 -4.95 6.27
N THR A 312 0.93 -5.98 6.34
CA THR A 312 -0.25 -5.96 7.22
C THR A 312 0.12 -5.94 8.70
N ALA A 313 1.23 -6.58 9.09
CA ALA A 313 1.76 -6.50 10.45
C ALA A 313 2.06 -5.06 10.90
N ASP A 314 2.35 -4.18 9.95
CA ASP A 314 2.71 -2.78 10.22
C ASP A 314 1.55 -1.81 10.08
N THR A 315 0.42 -2.23 9.50
CA THR A 315 -0.74 -1.36 9.26
C THR A 315 -1.93 -1.66 10.17
N ILE A 316 -1.87 -2.71 10.98
CA ILE A 316 -2.94 -3.09 11.92
C ILE A 316 -2.50 -2.82 13.36
N PRO A 317 -3.01 -1.75 14.02
CA PRO A 317 -2.71 -1.49 15.42
C PRO A 317 -3.32 -2.58 16.33
N PRO A 318 -2.57 -3.15 17.29
CA PRO A 318 -3.09 -4.21 18.16
C PRO A 318 -4.21 -3.74 19.08
N ASP A 319 -4.34 -2.43 19.28
CA ASP A 319 -5.36 -1.82 20.13
C ASP A 319 -6.62 -1.39 19.35
N ALA A 320 -6.57 -1.38 18.01
CA ALA A 320 -7.68 -0.99 17.13
C ALA A 320 -8.00 -2.05 16.08
N GLY A 321 -7.59 -3.31 16.30
CA GLY A 321 -7.81 -4.35 15.32
C GLY A 321 -7.46 -5.76 15.79
N PHE A 322 -7.63 -6.70 14.86
CA PHE A 322 -7.31 -8.10 15.03
C PHE A 322 -6.10 -8.45 14.20
N ARG A 323 -5.03 -8.84 14.84
CA ARG A 323 -3.92 -9.53 14.22
C ARG A 323 -4.18 -11.02 14.28
N LEU A 324 -4.23 -11.66 13.14
CA LEU A 324 -4.52 -13.06 12.95
C LEU A 324 -3.26 -13.78 12.46
N GLU A 325 -3.05 -15.01 12.91
CA GLU A 325 -1.93 -15.80 12.42
C GLU A 325 -2.17 -16.20 10.96
N PRO A 326 -1.16 -16.12 10.08
CA PRO A 326 -1.28 -16.58 8.70
C PRO A 326 -1.72 -18.05 8.61
N GLY A 327 -2.62 -18.36 7.70
CA GLY A 327 -3.11 -19.71 7.48
C GLY A 327 -4.20 -20.19 8.44
N GLN A 328 -4.72 -19.33 9.33
CA GLN A 328 -5.90 -19.67 10.12
C GLN A 328 -7.10 -20.03 9.24
N SER A 329 -7.87 -21.03 9.68
CA SER A 329 -9.12 -21.44 9.04
C SER A 329 -10.22 -20.40 9.22
N ALA A 330 -11.22 -20.42 8.36
CA ALA A 330 -12.41 -19.58 8.50
C ALA A 330 -13.09 -19.75 9.87
N GLU A 331 -13.17 -20.99 10.36
CA GLU A 331 -13.74 -21.31 11.66
C GLU A 331 -12.98 -20.64 12.81
N SER A 332 -11.64 -20.77 12.82
CA SER A 332 -10.78 -20.15 13.84
C SER A 332 -10.87 -18.62 13.83
N ILE A 333 -10.98 -18.02 12.65
CA ILE A 333 -11.18 -16.56 12.53
C ILE A 333 -12.59 -16.19 13.02
N ALA A 334 -13.61 -17.00 12.69
CA ALA A 334 -14.97 -16.78 13.16
C ALA A 334 -15.09 -16.89 14.69
N ASP A 335 -14.32 -17.75 15.36
CA ASP A 335 -14.22 -17.79 16.84
C ASP A 335 -13.80 -16.43 17.42
N ARG A 336 -12.78 -15.81 16.83
CA ARG A 336 -12.31 -14.48 17.27
C ARG A 336 -13.36 -13.39 17.08
N PHE A 337 -14.12 -13.45 15.99
CA PHE A 337 -15.23 -12.52 15.77
C PHE A 337 -16.46 -12.84 16.63
N ASP A 338 -16.73 -14.10 16.94
CA ASP A 338 -17.80 -14.48 17.89
C ASP A 338 -17.54 -13.90 19.27
N ASP A 339 -16.32 -14.06 19.80
CA ASP A 339 -15.90 -13.45 21.06
C ASP A 339 -16.04 -11.91 21.05
N TYR A 340 -15.64 -11.28 19.93
CA TYR A 340 -15.78 -9.83 19.78
C TYR A 340 -17.22 -9.36 19.72
N LEU A 341 -18.10 -10.12 19.04
CA LEU A 341 -19.52 -9.81 18.95
C LEU A 341 -20.29 -9.97 20.28
N ARG A 342 -19.75 -10.76 21.21
CA ARG A 342 -20.29 -10.90 22.58
C ARG A 342 -19.87 -9.77 23.52
N ASP A 343 -18.79 -9.04 23.20
CA ASP A 343 -18.18 -7.99 24.04
C ASP A 343 -18.39 -6.60 23.44
N GLU A 344 -19.49 -5.93 23.81
CA GLU A 344 -19.82 -4.57 23.36
C GLU A 344 -18.78 -3.55 23.83
N SER A 345 -18.20 -3.74 25.02
CA SER A 345 -17.21 -2.82 25.56
C SER A 345 -15.94 -2.84 24.71
N ARG A 346 -15.53 -4.01 24.25
CA ARG A 346 -14.40 -4.18 23.32
C ARG A 346 -14.69 -3.58 21.95
N GLN A 347 -15.92 -3.75 21.43
CA GLN A 347 -16.32 -3.11 20.17
C GLN A 347 -16.23 -1.58 20.26
N ALA A 348 -16.75 -1.00 21.35
CA ALA A 348 -16.68 0.44 21.57
C ALA A 348 -15.22 0.93 21.71
N ALA A 349 -14.40 0.21 22.48
CA ALA A 349 -13.00 0.53 22.68
C ALA A 349 -12.19 0.48 21.36
N PHE A 350 -12.39 -0.55 20.55
CA PHE A 350 -11.69 -0.65 19.24
C PHE A 350 -12.09 0.48 18.30
N ARG A 351 -13.38 0.81 18.24
CA ARG A 351 -13.89 1.91 17.42
C ARG A 351 -13.33 3.26 17.87
N GLU A 352 -13.29 3.52 19.17
CA GLU A 352 -12.71 4.75 19.72
C GLU A 352 -11.22 4.88 19.36
N ARG A 353 -10.47 3.78 19.49
CA ARG A 353 -9.05 3.78 19.14
C ARG A 353 -8.83 3.93 17.63
N ALA A 354 -9.65 3.28 16.80
CA ALA A 354 -9.59 3.47 15.35
C ALA A 354 -9.82 4.94 14.95
N ARG A 355 -10.73 5.67 15.64
CA ARG A 355 -10.91 7.11 15.44
C ARG A 355 -9.66 7.92 15.82
N ARG A 356 -8.95 7.55 16.87
CA ARG A 356 -7.67 8.19 17.21
C ARG A 356 -6.62 7.92 16.13
N TRP A 357 -6.54 6.69 15.65
CA TRP A 357 -5.66 6.33 14.53
C TRP A 357 -5.99 7.10 13.25
N SER A 358 -7.25 7.46 13.02
CA SER A 358 -7.67 8.27 11.87
C SER A 358 -6.87 9.56 11.73
N GLY A 359 -6.59 10.26 12.82
CA GLY A 359 -5.78 11.48 12.82
C GLY A 359 -4.30 11.24 12.51
N LEU A 360 -3.81 10.02 12.71
CA LEU A 360 -2.40 9.67 12.58
C LEU A 360 -2.05 9.09 11.20
N VAL A 361 -2.96 8.32 10.59
CA VAL A 361 -2.72 7.68 9.29
C VAL A 361 -2.98 8.64 8.13
N THR A 362 -2.34 9.82 8.13
CA THR A 362 -2.53 10.88 7.15
C THR A 362 -1.28 11.12 6.32
N TRP A 363 -1.44 11.58 5.09
CA TRP A 363 -0.31 12.00 4.25
C TRP A 363 0.42 13.21 4.81
N ARG A 364 -0.30 14.11 5.50
CA ARG A 364 0.29 15.25 6.19
C ARG A 364 1.31 14.82 7.25
N ARG A 365 0.95 13.83 8.09
CA ARG A 365 1.89 13.26 9.07
C ARG A 365 3.06 12.59 8.37
N CYS A 366 2.79 11.75 7.35
CA CYS A 366 3.84 11.08 6.58
C CYS A 366 4.85 12.10 6.01
N LEU A 367 4.35 13.15 5.38
CA LEU A 367 5.22 14.19 4.81
C LEU A 367 5.99 14.96 5.89
N GLY A 368 5.37 15.24 7.05
CA GLY A 368 6.07 15.83 8.19
C GLY A 368 7.28 15.00 8.65
N GLU A 369 7.17 13.67 8.65
CA GLU A 369 8.30 12.77 8.92
C GLU A 369 9.38 12.85 7.81
N PHE A 370 8.99 13.04 6.55
CA PHE A 370 9.94 13.31 5.46
C PHE A 370 10.64 14.65 5.65
N GLU A 371 9.93 15.72 5.97
CA GLU A 371 10.51 17.04 6.24
C GLU A 371 11.51 17.01 7.41
N GLU A 372 11.16 16.29 8.48
CA GLU A 372 12.07 16.04 9.60
C GLU A 372 13.30 15.25 9.16
N LEU A 373 13.14 14.15 8.41
CA LEU A 373 14.25 13.36 7.89
C LEU A 373 15.20 14.21 7.01
N TRP A 374 14.65 15.11 6.20
CA TRP A 374 15.46 15.97 5.32
C TRP A 374 16.20 17.06 6.08
N SER A 375 15.63 17.60 7.16
CA SER A 375 16.21 18.67 7.95
C SER A 375 17.22 18.17 9.00
N THR A 376 16.95 17.02 9.63
CA THR A 376 17.73 16.51 10.77
C THR A 376 18.55 15.26 10.48
N GLY A 377 18.27 14.59 9.34
CA GLY A 377 18.88 13.31 8.97
C GLY A 377 18.21 12.07 9.60
N ARG A 378 17.19 12.25 10.44
CA ARG A 378 16.44 11.14 11.08
C ARG A 378 15.03 11.58 11.43
N VAL A 379 14.13 10.58 11.63
CA VAL A 379 12.80 10.81 12.22
C VAL A 379 12.85 10.46 13.70
N ALA A 380 12.62 11.43 14.57
CA ALA A 380 12.74 11.23 16.01
C ALA A 380 11.61 10.37 16.59
N ARG A 381 10.38 10.58 16.10
CA ARG A 381 9.17 9.88 16.57
C ARG A 381 8.34 9.36 15.40
N PRO A 382 8.82 8.33 14.66
CA PRO A 382 8.04 7.78 13.56
C PRO A 382 6.76 7.11 14.06
N LEU A 383 5.70 7.20 13.26
CA LEU A 383 4.45 6.49 13.55
C LEU A 383 4.69 4.97 13.53
N ARG A 384 4.31 4.29 14.61
CA ARG A 384 4.52 2.85 14.81
C ARG A 384 3.22 2.13 15.18
N PRO A 385 2.31 1.87 14.23
CA PRO A 385 1.03 1.21 14.53
C PRO A 385 1.22 -0.15 15.20
N TRP A 386 2.30 -0.86 14.88
CA TRP A 386 2.61 -2.19 15.43
C TRP A 386 2.88 -2.24 16.93
N THR A 387 3.15 -1.13 17.58
CA THR A 387 3.34 -1.06 19.04
C THR A 387 2.04 -0.82 19.82
N GLY A 388 0.96 -0.45 19.13
CA GLY A 388 -0.28 -0.01 19.78
C GLY A 388 -0.17 1.37 20.44
N SER A 389 1.03 1.96 20.48
CA SER A 389 1.27 3.31 20.96
C SER A 389 1.39 4.23 19.75
N GLY A 390 0.37 5.05 19.53
CA GLY A 390 0.55 6.25 18.72
C GLY A 390 1.60 7.16 19.36
N PRO A 391 2.14 8.15 18.65
CA PRO A 391 3.00 9.16 19.26
C PRO A 391 2.23 9.79 20.43
N LEU A 392 2.82 9.70 21.64
CA LEU A 392 2.38 10.37 22.84
C LEU A 392 2.49 11.86 22.66
#